data_6920e2c38dd27443662b5608ad9bdb5c
#
_entry.id   6920e2c38dd27443662b5608ad9bdb5c
#
_cell.length_a   1.000
_cell.length_b   1.000
_cell.length_c   1.000
_cell.angle_alpha   90.00
_cell.angle_beta   90.00
_cell.angle_gamma   90.00
#
_symmetry.space_group_name_H-M   'P 1'
#
loop_
_entity.id
_entity.type
_entity.pdbx_description
1 polymer ?
#
loop_
_entity_poly.entity_id
_entity_poly.type
_entity_poly.pdbx_seq_one_letter_code
_entity_poly.pdbx_strand_id
1 'polypeptide(L)'
;RKTFDENIGKILGNIARPTDDDKRRRRPEDSHQHWLAVVDVDHFKRVNDQFDHLYGDEVLLLLARIMRQSFRQQDKLFRFGGEEFVVVLRAATEAEVHRALERFRRAVEDYNFPQIGRVTASIGYTMIKPEDTIPEIVGRADDALYVAKENGRNQLANYEALLAEGKVSVREQPSGDIELF
;
A
#
# COMPACT_ATOMS: atom_id res chain seq x y z
N ARG A 1 4.03 -9.13 10.43
CA ARG A 1 3.96 -9.92 9.19
C ARG A 1 2.85 -10.98 9.27
N LYS A 2 2.83 -11.86 10.26
CA LYS A 2 1.79 -12.91 10.42
C LYS A 2 0.36 -12.35 10.36
N THR A 3 0.07 -11.28 11.08
CA THR A 3 -1.27 -10.62 11.08
C THR A 3 -1.64 -10.03 9.72
N PHE A 4 -0.65 -9.52 8.96
CA PHE A 4 -0.84 -9.05 7.59
C PHE A 4 -1.22 -10.21 6.68
N ASP A 5 -0.43 -11.28 6.66
CA ASP A 5 -0.67 -12.46 5.82
C ASP A 5 -2.06 -13.09 6.09
N GLU A 6 -2.46 -13.19 7.37
CA GLU A 6 -3.78 -13.69 7.77
C GLU A 6 -4.93 -12.79 7.28
N ASN A 7 -4.77 -11.46 7.33
CA ASN A 7 -5.80 -10.53 6.86
C ASN A 7 -5.93 -10.53 5.34
N ILE A 8 -4.80 -10.51 4.61
CA ILE A 8 -4.82 -10.58 3.14
C ILE A 8 -5.38 -11.92 2.69
N GLY A 9 -4.98 -13.03 3.31
CA GLY A 9 -5.52 -14.35 3.01
C GLY A 9 -7.06 -14.43 3.16
N LYS A 10 -7.62 -13.80 4.19
CA LYS A 10 -9.06 -13.68 4.36
C LYS A 10 -9.73 -12.84 3.27
N ILE A 11 -9.11 -11.73 2.88
CA ILE A 11 -9.61 -10.86 1.80
C ILE A 11 -9.63 -11.64 0.48
N LEU A 12 -8.52 -12.30 0.12
CA LEU A 12 -8.44 -13.13 -1.07
C LEU A 12 -9.48 -14.26 -1.07
N GLY A 13 -9.65 -14.94 0.07
CA GLY A 13 -10.68 -15.97 0.23
C GLY A 13 -12.10 -15.45 0.01
N ASN A 14 -12.40 -14.24 0.47
CA ASN A 14 -13.71 -13.61 0.30
C ASN A 14 -13.93 -13.10 -1.14
N ILE A 15 -12.87 -12.68 -1.83
CA ILE A 15 -12.95 -12.25 -3.24
C ILE A 15 -13.15 -13.47 -4.14
N ALA A 16 -12.37 -14.56 -3.91
CA ALA A 16 -12.42 -15.78 -4.72
C ALA A 16 -13.71 -16.59 -4.52
N ARG A 17 -14.32 -16.53 -3.32
CA ARG A 17 -15.54 -17.27 -2.98
C ARG A 17 -16.55 -16.35 -2.29
N PRO A 18 -17.22 -15.46 -3.04
CA PRO A 18 -18.28 -14.65 -2.46
C PRO A 18 -19.39 -15.56 -1.95
N THR A 19 -19.79 -15.40 -0.69
CA THR A 19 -20.88 -16.17 -0.08
C THR A 19 -22.20 -15.86 -0.78
N ASP A 20 -23.19 -16.78 -0.72
CA ASP A 20 -24.51 -16.55 -1.32
C ASP A 20 -25.22 -15.33 -0.68
N ASP A 21 -24.90 -14.99 0.56
CA ASP A 21 -25.38 -13.80 1.26
C ASP A 21 -24.74 -12.53 0.70
N ASP A 22 -23.46 -12.57 0.31
CA ASP A 22 -22.78 -11.49 -0.41
C ASP A 22 -23.37 -11.27 -1.80
N LYS A 23 -23.73 -12.33 -2.52
CA LYS A 23 -24.38 -12.25 -3.84
C LYS A 23 -25.78 -11.66 -3.76
N ARG A 24 -26.55 -11.96 -2.72
CA ARG A 24 -27.91 -11.44 -2.50
C ARG A 24 -27.93 -9.98 -2.04
N ARG A 25 -26.89 -9.50 -1.36
CA ARG A 25 -26.76 -8.12 -0.86
C ARG A 25 -26.10 -7.17 -1.86
N ARG A 26 -25.39 -7.69 -2.87
CA ARG A 26 -24.75 -6.86 -3.90
C ARG A 26 -25.81 -6.29 -4.84
N ARG A 27 -26.10 -5.01 -4.67
CA ARG A 27 -26.59 -4.21 -5.80
C ARG A 27 -25.46 -4.12 -6.83
N PRO A 28 -25.73 -4.02 -8.14
CA PRO A 28 -24.70 -3.83 -9.17
C PRO A 28 -23.74 -2.65 -8.87
N GLU A 29 -24.19 -1.70 -8.07
CA GLU A 29 -23.47 -0.50 -7.63
C GLU A 29 -22.52 -0.75 -6.42
N ASP A 30 -22.61 -1.92 -5.77
CA ASP A 30 -21.83 -2.29 -4.57
C ASP A 30 -20.57 -3.14 -4.87
N SER A 31 -20.08 -3.15 -6.11
CA SER A 31 -18.86 -3.88 -6.47
C SER A 31 -17.60 -3.17 -5.95
N HIS A 32 -17.44 -3.15 -4.63
CA HIS A 32 -16.21 -2.65 -4.04
C HIS A 32 -15.05 -3.58 -4.37
N GLN A 33 -13.98 -2.99 -4.85
CA GLN A 33 -12.70 -3.65 -5.09
C GLN A 33 -11.79 -3.46 -3.87
N HIS A 34 -10.85 -4.35 -3.70
CA HIS A 34 -9.80 -4.21 -2.69
C HIS A 34 -8.51 -3.76 -3.37
N TRP A 35 -7.81 -2.87 -2.70
CA TRP A 35 -6.57 -2.28 -3.16
C TRP A 35 -5.52 -2.38 -2.08
N LEU A 36 -4.28 -2.62 -2.46
CA LEU A 36 -3.14 -2.61 -1.56
C LEU A 36 -2.22 -1.46 -1.94
N ALA A 37 -1.81 -0.69 -0.93
CA ALA A 37 -0.80 0.34 -1.08
C ALA A 37 0.36 0.08 -0.12
N VAL A 38 1.58 0.17 -0.64
CA VAL A 38 2.82 0.21 0.14
C VAL A 38 3.25 1.66 0.27
N VAL A 39 3.52 2.08 1.49
CA VAL A 39 3.93 3.42 1.87
C VAL A 39 5.32 3.35 2.46
N ASP A 40 6.20 4.22 2.01
CA ASP A 40 7.57 4.32 2.53
C ASP A 40 7.90 5.79 2.86
N VAL A 41 8.55 6.00 3.99
CA VAL A 41 8.95 7.34 4.44
C VAL A 41 10.19 7.78 3.67
N ASP A 42 10.06 8.86 2.90
CA ASP A 42 11.15 9.37 2.08
C ASP A 42 12.34 9.82 2.94
N HIS A 43 13.51 9.34 2.56
CA HIS A 43 14.78 9.70 3.22
C HIS A 43 14.83 9.37 4.72
N PHE A 44 14.10 8.36 5.20
CA PHE A 44 14.03 8.02 6.62
C PHE A 44 15.41 7.72 7.23
N LYS A 45 16.29 7.09 6.45
CA LYS A 45 17.68 6.88 6.90
C LYS A 45 18.38 8.20 7.28
N ARG A 46 18.15 9.29 6.51
CA ARG A 46 18.72 10.61 6.86
C ARG A 46 18.17 11.14 8.18
N VAL A 47 16.91 10.88 8.50
CA VAL A 47 16.32 11.26 9.79
C VAL A 47 17.09 10.56 10.92
N ASN A 48 17.29 9.24 10.81
CA ASN A 48 18.05 8.47 11.80
C ASN A 48 19.50 8.92 11.91
N ASP A 49 20.17 9.14 10.77
CA ASP A 49 21.58 9.53 10.73
C ASP A 49 21.82 10.96 11.33
N GLN A 50 20.83 11.84 11.19
CA GLN A 50 20.95 13.25 11.56
C GLN A 50 20.38 13.57 12.96
N PHE A 51 19.34 12.87 13.39
CA PHE A 51 18.60 13.17 14.63
C PHE A 51 18.60 12.01 15.64
N ASP A 52 19.22 10.87 15.33
CA ASP A 52 19.19 9.63 16.11
C ASP A 52 17.91 8.81 15.92
N HIS A 53 18.01 7.50 16.19
CA HIS A 53 16.93 6.50 16.06
C HIS A 53 15.69 6.84 16.90
N LEU A 54 15.86 7.51 18.04
CA LEU A 54 14.74 7.94 18.88
C LEU A 54 13.78 8.87 18.13
N TYR A 55 14.32 9.80 17.37
CA TYR A 55 13.52 10.72 16.54
C TYR A 55 12.90 10.01 15.32
N GLY A 56 13.62 9.04 14.75
CA GLY A 56 13.04 8.18 13.72
C GLY A 56 11.82 7.41 14.23
N ASP A 57 11.89 6.84 15.42
CA ASP A 57 10.76 6.16 16.04
C ASP A 57 9.58 7.12 16.30
N GLU A 58 9.84 8.36 16.72
CA GLU A 58 8.81 9.40 16.87
C GLU A 58 8.14 9.73 15.54
N VAL A 59 8.91 9.87 14.44
CA VAL A 59 8.36 10.06 13.09
C VAL A 59 7.40 8.93 12.72
N LEU A 60 7.79 7.67 12.96
CA LEU A 60 6.96 6.52 12.63
C LEU A 60 5.67 6.46 13.47
N LEU A 61 5.74 6.84 14.75
CA LEU A 61 4.55 6.94 15.62
C LEU A 61 3.59 8.04 15.14
N LEU A 62 4.12 9.21 14.79
CA LEU A 62 3.34 10.32 14.25
C LEU A 62 2.73 9.97 12.89
N LEU A 63 3.49 9.31 12.00
CA LEU A 63 3.00 8.81 10.73
C LEU A 63 1.84 7.83 10.93
N ALA A 64 1.97 6.86 11.84
CA ALA A 64 0.89 5.93 12.16
C ALA A 64 -0.36 6.63 12.69
N ARG A 65 -0.20 7.75 13.43
CA ARG A 65 -1.32 8.59 13.88
C ARG A 65 -1.99 9.31 12.70
N ILE A 66 -1.21 9.91 11.80
CA ILE A 66 -1.72 10.56 10.59
C ILE A 66 -2.47 9.55 9.71
N MET A 67 -1.93 8.34 9.55
CA MET A 67 -2.62 7.25 8.83
C MET A 67 -4.00 6.96 9.43
N ARG A 68 -4.09 6.76 10.75
CA ARG A 68 -5.37 6.49 11.43
C ARG A 68 -6.40 7.61 11.24
N GLN A 69 -5.97 8.86 11.10
CA GLN A 69 -6.83 10.01 10.86
C GLN A 69 -7.24 10.14 9.39
N SER A 70 -6.39 9.67 8.45
CA SER A 70 -6.60 9.79 7.02
C SER A 70 -7.46 8.68 6.43
N PHE A 71 -7.42 7.48 7.01
CA PHE A 71 -8.12 6.31 6.49
C PHE A 71 -9.37 5.97 7.31
N ARG A 72 -10.30 5.25 6.70
CA ARG A 72 -11.57 4.84 7.32
C ARG A 72 -11.34 3.66 8.27
N GLN A 73 -12.23 3.45 9.23
CA GLN A 73 -12.15 2.32 10.17
C GLN A 73 -12.16 0.94 9.47
N GLN A 74 -12.78 0.84 8.30
CA GLN A 74 -12.81 -0.39 7.49
C GLN A 74 -11.51 -0.67 6.76
N ASP A 75 -10.67 0.34 6.50
CA ASP A 75 -9.37 0.18 5.89
C ASP A 75 -8.41 -0.48 6.89
N LYS A 76 -7.53 -1.35 6.40
CA LYS A 76 -6.58 -2.06 7.25
C LYS A 76 -5.20 -1.45 7.12
N LEU A 77 -4.61 -1.12 8.25
CA LEU A 77 -3.31 -0.46 8.35
C LEU A 77 -2.32 -1.41 9.02
N PHE A 78 -1.17 -1.61 8.40
CA PHE A 78 -0.10 -2.45 8.92
C PHE A 78 1.24 -1.72 8.86
N ARG A 79 2.10 -1.92 9.85
CA ARG A 79 3.53 -1.64 9.71
C ARG A 79 4.20 -2.92 9.22
N PHE A 80 4.82 -2.86 8.04
CA PHE A 80 5.37 -4.03 7.37
C PHE A 80 6.80 -4.32 7.83
N GLY A 81 7.59 -3.27 8.09
CA GLY A 81 8.95 -3.33 8.64
C GLY A 81 9.63 -1.98 8.54
N GLY A 82 10.60 -1.69 9.41
CA GLY A 82 11.36 -0.44 9.35
C GLY A 82 10.47 0.81 9.18
N GLU A 83 10.63 1.47 8.04
CA GLU A 83 9.88 2.67 7.61
C GLU A 83 8.70 2.38 6.67
N GLU A 84 8.38 1.09 6.44
CA GLU A 84 7.36 0.67 5.48
C GLU A 84 6.02 0.37 6.17
N PHE A 85 4.96 0.88 5.57
CA PHE A 85 3.57 0.62 5.97
C PHE A 85 2.76 0.08 4.80
N VAL A 86 1.75 -0.71 5.12
CA VAL A 86 0.81 -1.23 4.13
C VAL A 86 -0.61 -0.82 4.50
N VAL A 87 -1.36 -0.37 3.50
CA VAL A 87 -2.77 -0.02 3.62
C VAL A 87 -3.56 -0.90 2.69
N VAL A 88 -4.62 -1.53 3.21
CA VAL A 88 -5.60 -2.23 2.38
C VAL A 88 -6.90 -1.44 2.41
N LEU A 89 -7.30 -0.94 1.24
CA LEU A 89 -8.49 -0.11 1.07
C LEU A 89 -9.60 -0.91 0.40
N ARG A 90 -10.84 -0.54 0.73
CA ARG A 90 -12.03 -1.00 0.01
C ARG A 90 -12.69 0.21 -0.65
N ALA A 91 -12.73 0.21 -1.99
CA ALA A 91 -13.27 1.30 -2.78
C ALA A 91 -13.97 0.79 -4.03
N ALA A 92 -14.93 1.56 -4.55
CA ALA A 92 -15.66 1.20 -5.77
C ALA A 92 -14.81 1.52 -7.02
N THR A 93 -13.95 2.52 -6.95
CA THR A 93 -13.17 2.99 -8.11
C THR A 93 -11.72 3.30 -7.72
N GLU A 94 -10.82 3.20 -8.70
CA GLU A 94 -9.42 3.64 -8.56
C GLU A 94 -9.33 5.12 -8.13
N ALA A 95 -10.17 5.99 -8.69
CA ALA A 95 -10.17 7.42 -8.35
C ALA A 95 -10.48 7.68 -6.87
N GLU A 96 -11.28 6.83 -6.21
CA GLU A 96 -11.52 6.93 -4.75
C GLU A 96 -10.28 6.53 -3.96
N VAL A 97 -9.58 5.48 -4.40
CA VAL A 97 -8.31 5.04 -3.81
C VAL A 97 -7.26 6.13 -3.93
N HIS A 98 -7.09 6.66 -5.14
CA HIS A 98 -6.14 7.74 -5.42
C HIS A 98 -6.40 8.95 -4.51
N ARG A 99 -7.66 9.41 -4.41
CA ARG A 99 -8.02 10.53 -3.52
C ARG A 99 -7.73 10.25 -2.05
N ALA A 100 -7.97 9.02 -1.57
CA ALA A 100 -7.69 8.65 -0.19
C ALA A 100 -6.18 8.64 0.10
N LEU A 101 -5.39 8.06 -0.79
CA LEU A 101 -3.94 8.01 -0.68
C LEU A 101 -3.30 9.41 -0.82
N GLU A 102 -3.78 10.24 -1.76
CA GLU A 102 -3.29 11.59 -1.95
C GLU A 102 -3.61 12.49 -0.75
N ARG A 103 -4.80 12.35 -0.15
CA ARG A 103 -5.12 13.05 1.10
C ARG A 103 -4.15 12.67 2.22
N PHE A 104 -3.82 11.38 2.34
CA PHE A 104 -2.84 10.92 3.32
C PHE A 104 -1.44 11.46 3.01
N ARG A 105 -0.96 11.34 1.77
CA ARG A 105 0.33 11.87 1.35
C ARG A 105 0.49 13.35 1.71
N ARG A 106 -0.53 14.17 1.37
CA ARG A 106 -0.56 15.60 1.71
C ARG A 106 -0.57 15.83 3.22
N ALA A 107 -1.34 15.05 3.97
CA ALA A 107 -1.37 15.17 5.42
C ALA A 107 0.00 14.89 6.06
N VAL A 108 0.80 13.99 5.48
CA VAL A 108 2.20 13.77 5.91
C VAL A 108 3.08 14.96 5.51
N GLU A 109 2.99 15.41 4.26
CA GLU A 109 3.76 16.52 3.72
C GLU A 109 3.54 17.82 4.48
N ASP A 110 2.29 18.12 4.85
CA ASP A 110 1.88 19.35 5.55
C ASP A 110 2.16 19.30 7.07
N TYR A 111 2.42 18.10 7.60
CA TYR A 111 2.69 17.94 9.03
C TYR A 111 4.12 18.41 9.37
N ASN A 112 4.23 19.33 10.33
CA ASN A 112 5.52 19.75 10.85
C ASN A 112 5.97 18.80 11.96
N PHE A 113 6.85 17.85 11.61
CA PHE A 113 7.41 16.89 12.57
C PHE A 113 8.32 17.63 13.56
N PRO A 114 8.08 17.48 14.88
CA PRO A 114 8.85 18.21 15.89
C PRO A 114 10.36 17.99 15.68
N GLN A 115 11.13 19.08 15.70
CA GLN A 115 12.60 19.14 15.55
C GLN A 115 13.16 18.67 14.18
N ILE A 116 12.40 17.88 13.40
CA ILE A 116 12.80 17.34 12.10
C ILE A 116 12.31 18.24 10.96
N GLY A 117 11.12 18.84 11.13
CA GLY A 117 10.49 19.65 10.11
C GLY A 117 9.66 18.82 9.14
N ARG A 118 9.90 18.97 7.84
CA ARG A 118 9.12 18.34 6.79
C ARG A 118 9.62 16.92 6.50
N VAL A 119 8.69 15.96 6.54
CA VAL A 119 8.88 14.58 6.09
C VAL A 119 7.87 14.30 5.00
N THR A 120 8.23 13.51 4.00
CA THR A 120 7.33 13.08 2.93
C THR A 120 7.24 11.57 2.85
N ALA A 121 6.29 11.06 2.09
CA ALA A 121 6.13 9.65 1.84
C ALA A 121 5.85 9.39 0.36
N SER A 122 6.45 8.33 -0.17
CA SER A 122 6.14 7.76 -1.48
C SER A 122 5.21 6.58 -1.34
N ILE A 123 4.30 6.40 -2.29
CA ILE A 123 3.24 5.40 -2.21
C ILE A 123 3.10 4.69 -3.55
N GLY A 124 3.23 3.35 -3.54
CA GLY A 124 2.88 2.51 -4.68
C GLY A 124 1.60 1.72 -4.37
N TYR A 125 0.67 1.61 -5.32
CA TYR A 125 -0.57 0.89 -5.08
C TYR A 125 -1.05 0.11 -6.29
N THR A 126 -1.82 -0.97 -6.03
CA THR A 126 -2.35 -1.89 -7.03
C THR A 126 -3.70 -2.45 -6.60
N MET A 127 -4.51 -2.88 -7.56
CA MET A 127 -5.74 -3.61 -7.31
C MET A 127 -5.47 -5.06 -6.92
N ILE A 128 -6.21 -5.59 -5.94
CA ILE A 128 -6.18 -7.00 -5.55
C ILE A 128 -7.15 -7.78 -6.45
N LYS A 129 -6.64 -8.79 -7.15
CA LYS A 129 -7.42 -9.66 -8.02
C LYS A 129 -7.72 -11.01 -7.34
N PRO A 130 -8.78 -11.72 -7.75
CA PRO A 130 -9.17 -12.99 -7.13
C PRO A 130 -8.10 -14.09 -7.22
N GLU A 131 -7.30 -14.07 -8.28
CA GLU A 131 -6.26 -15.05 -8.59
C GLU A 131 -4.90 -14.74 -7.97
N ASP A 132 -4.77 -13.57 -7.34
CA ASP A 132 -3.49 -13.11 -6.81
C ASP A 132 -3.00 -13.94 -5.61
N THR A 133 -1.70 -14.06 -5.51
CA THR A 133 -1.00 -14.45 -4.28
C THR A 133 -0.51 -13.20 -3.52
N ILE A 134 -0.27 -13.33 -2.22
CA ILE A 134 0.24 -12.21 -1.40
C ILE A 134 1.56 -11.63 -1.96
N PRO A 135 2.56 -12.46 -2.33
CA PRO A 135 3.79 -11.95 -2.92
C PRO A 135 3.58 -11.16 -4.23
N GLU A 136 2.64 -11.58 -5.09
CA GLU A 136 2.33 -10.88 -6.33
C GLU A 136 1.73 -9.50 -6.09
N ILE A 137 0.77 -9.41 -5.15
CA ILE A 137 0.13 -8.13 -4.80
C ILE A 137 1.15 -7.16 -4.24
N VAL A 138 1.95 -7.61 -3.26
CA VAL A 138 2.99 -6.79 -2.64
C VAL A 138 4.03 -6.38 -3.67
N GLY A 139 4.47 -7.34 -4.52
CA GLY A 139 5.46 -7.07 -5.56
C GLY A 139 5.01 -6.01 -6.56
N ARG A 140 3.74 -6.01 -7.00
CA ARG A 140 3.19 -4.97 -7.89
C ARG A 140 3.17 -3.60 -7.21
N ALA A 141 2.76 -3.54 -5.95
CA ALA A 141 2.76 -2.28 -5.20
C ALA A 141 4.18 -1.76 -4.97
N ASP A 142 5.15 -2.64 -4.72
CA ASP A 142 6.57 -2.28 -4.58
C ASP A 142 7.17 -1.77 -5.89
N ASP A 143 6.85 -2.38 -7.03
CA ASP A 143 7.29 -1.90 -8.35
C ASP A 143 6.76 -0.48 -8.61
N ALA A 144 5.50 -0.21 -8.26
CA ALA A 144 4.94 1.13 -8.35
C ALA A 144 5.61 2.11 -7.37
N LEU A 145 5.86 1.69 -6.12
CA LEU A 145 6.57 2.49 -5.13
C LEU A 145 7.98 2.85 -5.59
N TYR A 146 8.68 1.90 -6.20
CA TYR A 146 10.00 2.14 -6.76
C TYR A 146 9.96 3.26 -7.82
N VAL A 147 8.98 3.20 -8.75
CA VAL A 147 8.79 4.25 -9.77
C VAL A 147 8.48 5.61 -9.12
N ALA A 148 7.66 5.65 -8.05
CA ALA A 148 7.40 6.88 -7.32
C ALA A 148 8.68 7.47 -6.71
N LYS A 149 9.55 6.62 -6.14
CA LYS A 149 10.84 7.06 -5.58
C LYS A 149 11.81 7.57 -6.63
N GLU A 150 11.90 6.90 -7.78
CA GLU A 150 12.78 7.32 -8.90
C GLU A 150 12.33 8.64 -9.54
N ASN A 151 11.02 8.89 -9.59
CA ASN A 151 10.46 10.09 -10.20
C ASN A 151 10.37 11.30 -9.26
N GLY A 152 11.16 11.33 -8.18
CA GLY A 152 11.30 12.50 -7.31
C GLY A 152 10.65 12.38 -5.94
N ARG A 153 10.11 11.20 -5.59
CA ARG A 153 9.49 10.94 -4.28
C ARG A 153 8.23 11.77 -4.02
N ASN A 154 7.70 11.72 -2.80
CA ASN A 154 6.55 12.49 -2.35
C ASN A 154 5.37 12.43 -3.34
N GLN A 155 5.04 11.25 -3.83
CA GLN A 155 4.00 11.04 -4.83
C GLN A 155 3.41 9.63 -4.77
N LEU A 156 2.30 9.47 -5.49
CA LEU A 156 1.64 8.19 -5.69
C LEU A 156 2.01 7.63 -7.06
N ALA A 157 2.08 6.30 -7.13
CA ALA A 157 2.15 5.59 -8.40
C ALA A 157 1.18 4.40 -8.40
N ASN A 158 0.39 4.28 -9.45
CA ASN A 158 -0.53 3.17 -9.68
C ASN A 158 0.11 2.15 -10.60
N TYR A 159 0.18 0.88 -10.17
CA TYR A 159 0.82 -0.19 -10.95
C TYR A 159 0.12 -0.41 -12.30
N GLU A 160 -1.21 -0.43 -12.32
CA GLU A 160 -1.99 -0.68 -13.54
C GLU A 160 -1.77 0.44 -14.58
N ALA A 161 -1.69 1.69 -14.14
CA ALA A 161 -1.39 2.82 -15.02
C ALA A 161 0.05 2.73 -15.56
N LEU A 162 1.02 2.42 -14.71
CA LEU A 162 2.42 2.24 -15.11
C LEU A 162 2.59 1.07 -16.09
N LEU A 163 1.84 -0.01 -15.91
CA LEU A 163 1.84 -1.15 -16.82
C LEU A 163 1.28 -0.76 -18.19
N ALA A 164 0.19 0.00 -18.23
CA ALA A 164 -0.41 0.50 -19.47
C ALA A 164 0.54 1.48 -20.23
N GLU A 165 1.36 2.21 -19.48
CA GLU A 165 2.38 3.11 -20.04
C GLU A 165 3.70 2.40 -20.41
N GLY A 166 3.83 1.09 -20.14
CA GLY A 166 5.04 0.32 -20.40
C GLY A 166 6.23 0.65 -19.47
N LYS A 167 5.97 1.31 -18.34
CA LYS A 167 7.00 1.70 -17.35
C LYS A 167 7.37 0.58 -16.38
N VAL A 168 6.49 -0.41 -16.24
CA VAL A 168 6.72 -1.66 -15.51
C VAL A 168 6.29 -2.83 -16.38
N SER A 169 6.81 -4.02 -16.10
CA SER A 169 6.44 -5.26 -16.81
C SER A 169 5.76 -6.22 -15.85
N VAL A 170 4.94 -7.11 -16.38
CA VAL A 170 4.39 -8.23 -15.62
C VAL A 170 5.56 -9.11 -15.17
N ARG A 171 5.69 -9.36 -13.87
CA ARG A 171 6.67 -10.34 -13.38
C ARG A 171 6.24 -11.71 -13.86
N GLU A 172 7.02 -12.32 -14.74
CA GLU A 172 6.85 -13.75 -15.05
C GLU A 172 7.16 -14.53 -13.77
N GLN A 173 6.22 -15.38 -13.35
CA GLN A 173 6.53 -16.36 -12.31
C GLN A 173 7.66 -17.24 -12.87
N PRO A 174 8.74 -17.48 -12.11
CA PRO A 174 9.63 -18.55 -12.49
C PRO A 174 8.77 -19.82 -12.49
N SER A 175 8.55 -20.39 -13.67
CA SER A 175 7.98 -21.72 -13.82
C SER A 175 8.93 -22.65 -13.08
N GLY A 176 8.54 -23.00 -11.86
CA GLY A 176 9.29 -23.92 -11.04
C GLY A 176 9.17 -25.33 -11.64
N ASP A 177 9.93 -25.62 -12.64
CA ASP A 177 10.33 -26.99 -12.93
C ASP A 177 11.19 -27.44 -11.74
N ILE A 178 10.53 -28.10 -10.79
CA ILE A 178 11.20 -28.84 -9.73
C ILE A 178 11.76 -30.07 -10.44
N GLU A 179 13.00 -29.98 -10.92
CA GLU A 179 13.77 -31.19 -11.22
C GLU A 179 14.03 -31.90 -9.89
N LEU A 180 13.29 -32.98 -9.67
CA LEU A 180 13.58 -33.96 -8.62
C LEU A 180 14.85 -34.73 -9.00
N PHE A 181 15.94 -34.43 -8.30
CA PHE A 181 17.14 -35.28 -8.28
C PHE A 181 16.99 -36.39 -7.25
#